data_0bc11db2ba6ff4c657898c9dab4c97e5
#
_entry.id   0bc11db2ba6ff4c657898c9dab4c97e5
#
_cell.length_a   1.000
_cell.length_b   1.000
_cell.length_c   1.000
_cell.angle_alpha   90.00
_cell.angle_beta   90.00
_cell.angle_gamma   90.00
#
_symmetry.space_group_name_H-M   'P 1'
#
loop_
_entity.id
_entity.type
_entity.pdbx_description
1 polymer ?
#
loop_
_entity_poly.entity_id
_entity_poly.type
_entity_poly.pdbx_seq_one_letter_code
_entity_poly.pdbx_strand_id
1 'polypeptide(L)'
;MEIILAVDLKKGKVVRAFAGLRQNYKPIKSSKDNLENPFDLIQKVLIQFPLKKIYIADLDSIQNSGSNFALICKLLKQFKHLNFLIXSGFDYPVSVEVFVKKLEKKKIKNFFPVIGTEKLKNYNLQCYKFLNECYFSLDFDGSEKRWIEKIKKK
;
A
#
# COMPACT_ATOMS: atom_id res chain seq x y z
N MET A 1 9.60 4.97 -19.77
CA MET A 1 8.73 5.49 -18.69
C MET A 1 7.95 4.32 -18.08
N GLU A 2 7.84 4.27 -16.74
CA GLU A 2 7.03 3.28 -16.05
C GLU A 2 5.85 3.97 -15.39
N ILE A 3 4.65 3.42 -15.59
CA ILE A 3 3.43 3.96 -14.99
C ILE A 3 3.02 3.03 -13.84
N ILE A 4 2.82 3.61 -12.65
CA ILE A 4 2.34 2.88 -11.46
C ILE A 4 1.00 3.48 -11.07
N LEU A 5 -0.05 2.64 -11.05
CA LEU A 5 -1.36 3.06 -10.55
C LEU A 5 -1.32 3.05 -9.02
N ALA A 6 -1.64 4.18 -8.39
CA ALA A 6 -1.75 4.27 -6.93
C ALA A 6 -3.23 4.17 -6.52
N VAL A 7 -3.51 3.26 -5.58
CA VAL A 7 -4.86 2.95 -5.12
C VAL A 7 -4.91 3.03 -3.59
N ASP A 8 -5.73 3.93 -3.05
CA ASP A 8 -6.02 4.01 -1.62
C ASP A 8 -7.26 3.18 -1.31
N LEU A 9 -7.14 2.20 -0.41
CA LEU A 9 -8.27 1.36 0.02
C LEU A 9 -8.74 1.76 1.41
N LYS A 10 -10.05 1.97 1.56
CA LYS A 10 -10.69 2.27 2.84
C LYS A 10 -12.04 1.55 2.90
N LYS A 11 -12.24 0.72 3.93
CA LYS A 11 -13.48 -0.07 4.12
C LYS A 11 -13.86 -0.88 2.87
N GLY A 12 -12.85 -1.51 2.25
CA GLY A 12 -13.05 -2.36 1.08
C GLY A 12 -13.27 -1.63 -0.24
N LYS A 13 -13.17 -0.31 -0.27
CA LYS A 13 -13.44 0.51 -1.46
C LYS A 13 -12.22 1.36 -1.83
N VAL A 14 -12.12 1.67 -3.12
CA VAL A 14 -11.16 2.67 -3.58
C VAL A 14 -11.68 4.05 -3.21
N VAL A 15 -10.82 4.85 -2.59
CA VAL A 15 -11.17 6.21 -2.18
C VAL A 15 -10.28 7.23 -2.89
N ARG A 16 -10.80 8.45 -3.03
CA ARG A 16 -10.05 9.56 -3.61
C ARG A 16 -9.36 10.32 -2.48
N ALA A 17 -8.05 10.45 -2.59
CA ALA A 17 -7.26 11.26 -1.65
C ALA A 17 -7.71 12.73 -1.70
N PHE A 18 -7.71 13.39 -0.55
CA PHE A 18 -8.06 14.81 -0.44
C PHE A 18 -7.13 15.49 0.56
N ALA A 19 -6.12 16.17 0.03
CA ALA A 19 -5.19 17.02 0.81
C ALA A 19 -4.57 16.33 2.04
N GLY A 20 -4.36 15.02 2.01
CA GLY A 20 -3.83 14.28 3.15
C GLY A 20 -4.82 14.06 4.30
N LEU A 21 -6.01 14.67 4.23
CA LEU A 21 -7.03 14.59 5.28
C LEU A 21 -7.84 13.29 5.12
N ARG A 22 -7.28 12.18 5.61
CA ARG A 22 -7.84 10.82 5.40
C ARG A 22 -9.27 10.64 5.89
N GLN A 23 -9.71 11.43 6.87
CA GLN A 23 -11.09 11.41 7.34
C GLN A 23 -12.08 11.85 6.25
N ASN A 24 -11.61 12.68 5.31
CA ASN A 24 -12.42 13.23 4.21
C ASN A 24 -12.36 12.39 2.94
N TYR A 25 -11.60 11.29 2.94
CA TYR A 25 -11.49 10.44 1.76
C TYR A 25 -12.80 9.72 1.50
N LYS A 26 -13.35 9.90 0.30
CA LYS A 26 -14.64 9.31 -0.11
C LYS A 26 -14.43 8.33 -1.26
N PRO A 27 -15.28 7.31 -1.38
CA PRO A 27 -15.21 6.40 -2.53
C PRO A 27 -15.27 7.16 -3.84
N ILE A 28 -14.52 6.65 -4.83
CA ILE A 28 -14.53 7.23 -6.18
C ILE A 28 -15.88 6.96 -6.79
N LYS A 29 -16.58 8.02 -7.21
CA LYS A 29 -17.88 7.90 -7.86
C LYS A 29 -17.75 8.13 -9.33
N SER A 30 -18.45 7.34 -10.11
CA SER A 30 -18.64 7.53 -11.54
C SER A 30 -20.09 7.16 -11.85
N SER A 31 -20.69 7.91 -12.77
CA SER A 31 -22.07 7.63 -13.17
C SER A 31 -22.19 6.37 -14.04
N LYS A 32 -21.10 5.95 -14.65
CA LYS A 32 -21.10 4.83 -15.60
C LYS A 32 -20.31 3.61 -15.16
N ASP A 33 -19.40 3.77 -14.18
CA ASP A 33 -18.45 2.72 -13.80
C ASP A 33 -18.41 2.55 -12.29
N ASN A 34 -18.22 1.32 -11.85
CA ASN A 34 -18.07 0.98 -10.42
C ASN A 34 -16.61 1.17 -9.97
N LEU A 35 -16.09 2.39 -10.11
CA LEU A 35 -14.68 2.68 -9.84
C LEU A 35 -14.30 2.59 -8.35
N GLU A 36 -15.28 2.53 -7.46
CA GLU A 36 -15.00 2.27 -6.03
C GLU A 36 -14.62 0.81 -5.79
N ASN A 37 -14.94 -0.09 -6.74
CA ASN A 37 -14.52 -1.48 -6.69
C ASN A 37 -13.09 -1.59 -7.24
N PRO A 38 -12.10 -2.05 -6.46
CA PRO A 38 -10.72 -2.06 -6.95
C PRO A 38 -10.48 -3.01 -8.13
N PHE A 39 -11.28 -4.09 -8.27
CA PHE A 39 -11.15 -4.99 -9.43
C PHE A 39 -11.54 -4.27 -10.70
N ASP A 40 -12.69 -3.58 -10.68
CA ASP A 40 -13.21 -2.86 -11.85
C ASP A 40 -12.27 -1.71 -12.22
N LEU A 41 -11.78 -0.96 -11.23
CA LEU A 41 -10.83 0.12 -11.47
C LEU A 41 -9.56 -0.39 -12.16
N ILE A 42 -8.94 -1.44 -11.59
CA ILE A 42 -7.69 -2.00 -12.14
C ILE A 42 -7.91 -2.49 -13.57
N GLN A 43 -8.99 -3.25 -13.82
CA GLN A 43 -9.29 -3.73 -15.16
C GLN A 43 -9.46 -2.58 -16.15
N LYS A 44 -10.19 -1.54 -15.75
CA LYS A 44 -10.42 -0.38 -16.63
C LYS A 44 -9.13 0.34 -16.98
N VAL A 45 -8.24 0.52 -15.98
CA VAL A 45 -6.95 1.20 -16.22
C VAL A 45 -6.05 0.34 -17.10
N LEU A 46 -6.07 -0.99 -16.93
CA LEU A 46 -5.27 -1.91 -17.76
C LEU A 46 -5.65 -1.88 -19.24
N ILE A 47 -6.91 -1.57 -19.56
CA ILE A 47 -7.34 -1.41 -20.96
C ILE A 47 -6.65 -0.20 -21.61
N GLN A 48 -6.39 0.85 -20.82
CA GLN A 48 -5.87 2.11 -21.32
C GLN A 48 -4.35 2.25 -21.20
N PHE A 49 -3.74 1.58 -20.23
CA PHE A 49 -2.32 1.75 -19.91
C PHE A 49 -1.63 0.41 -19.68
N PRO A 50 -0.40 0.23 -20.20
CA PRO A 50 0.36 -1.01 -20.00
C PRO A 50 1.01 -1.06 -18.61
N LEU A 51 0.18 -1.20 -17.58
CA LEU A 51 0.66 -1.26 -16.20
C LEU A 51 1.39 -2.58 -15.91
N LYS A 52 2.48 -2.49 -15.16
CA LYS A 52 3.20 -3.65 -14.62
C LYS A 52 3.19 -3.63 -13.10
N LYS A 53 2.98 -2.45 -12.50
CA LYS A 53 2.98 -2.28 -11.04
C LYS A 53 1.77 -1.49 -10.58
N ILE A 54 1.27 -1.86 -9.41
CA ILE A 54 0.18 -1.14 -8.73
C ILE A 54 0.63 -0.89 -7.29
N TYR A 55 0.48 0.34 -6.81
CA TYR A 55 0.69 0.68 -5.40
C TYR A 55 -0.66 0.64 -4.69
N ILE A 56 -0.75 -0.08 -3.58
CA ILE A 56 -1.95 -0.12 -2.73
C ILE A 56 -1.59 0.38 -1.33
N ALA A 57 -2.32 1.40 -0.88
CA ALA A 57 -2.29 1.84 0.52
C ALA A 57 -3.53 1.30 1.23
N ASP A 58 -3.33 0.38 2.19
CA ASP A 58 -4.41 -0.12 3.07
C ASP A 58 -4.62 0.90 4.19
N LEU A 59 -5.50 1.89 3.95
CA LEU A 59 -5.71 2.99 4.89
C LEU A 59 -6.29 2.51 6.23
N ASP A 60 -7.08 1.45 6.25
CA ASP A 60 -7.61 0.91 7.50
C ASP A 60 -6.49 0.34 8.37
N SER A 61 -5.55 -0.40 7.77
CA SER A 61 -4.36 -0.89 8.50
C SER A 61 -3.45 0.26 8.93
N ILE A 62 -3.21 1.23 8.04
CA ILE A 62 -2.38 2.40 8.33
C ILE A 62 -2.96 3.20 9.51
N GLN A 63 -4.28 3.34 9.58
CA GLN A 63 -4.96 4.10 10.63
C GLN A 63 -5.33 3.27 11.87
N ASN A 64 -5.00 1.97 11.89
CA ASN A 64 -5.36 1.02 12.95
C ASN A 64 -6.88 0.94 13.17
N SER A 65 -7.65 1.07 12.07
CA SER A 65 -9.11 1.03 12.11
C SER A 65 -9.71 -0.23 11.49
N GLY A 66 -8.86 -1.16 11.07
CA GLY A 66 -9.29 -2.39 10.41
C GLY A 66 -8.20 -2.91 9.48
N SER A 67 -8.60 -3.69 8.47
CA SER A 67 -7.66 -4.23 7.50
C SER A 67 -8.39 -4.64 6.22
N ASN A 68 -7.77 -4.36 5.07
CA ASN A 68 -8.24 -4.83 3.78
C ASN A 68 -7.45 -6.07 3.31
N PHE A 69 -6.75 -6.77 4.21
CA PHE A 69 -5.87 -7.89 3.87
C PHE A 69 -6.55 -8.95 3.00
N ALA A 70 -7.79 -9.36 3.35
CA ALA A 70 -8.51 -10.38 2.58
C ALA A 70 -8.81 -9.92 1.14
N LEU A 71 -9.18 -8.65 0.97
CA LEU A 71 -9.42 -8.04 -0.33
C LEU A 71 -8.11 -7.97 -1.14
N ILE A 72 -7.03 -7.54 -0.48
CA ILE A 72 -5.69 -7.46 -1.11
C ILE A 72 -5.27 -8.86 -1.62
N CYS A 73 -5.46 -9.92 -0.81
CA CYS A 73 -5.16 -11.29 -1.25
C CYS A 73 -5.93 -11.67 -2.52
N LYS A 74 -7.22 -11.28 -2.62
CA LYS A 74 -8.03 -11.56 -3.81
C LYS A 74 -7.50 -10.81 -5.04
N LEU A 75 -7.11 -9.53 -4.86
CA LEU A 75 -6.53 -8.73 -5.95
C LEU A 75 -5.23 -9.36 -6.47
N LEU A 76 -4.33 -9.74 -5.55
CA LEU A 76 -3.05 -10.35 -5.89
C LEU A 76 -3.25 -11.66 -6.67
N LYS A 77 -4.23 -12.47 -6.27
CA LYS A 77 -4.54 -13.73 -6.94
C LYS A 77 -5.16 -13.53 -8.31
N GLN A 78 -6.02 -12.53 -8.47
CA GLN A 78 -6.66 -12.25 -9.75
C GLN A 78 -5.69 -11.66 -10.77
N PHE A 79 -4.84 -10.74 -10.33
CA PHE A 79 -3.90 -10.03 -11.22
C PHE A 79 -2.48 -10.56 -11.04
N LYS A 80 -2.27 -11.87 -11.25
CA LYS A 80 -0.98 -12.55 -11.03
C LYS A 80 0.18 -12.01 -11.89
N HIS A 81 -0.16 -11.40 -13.02
CA HIS A 81 0.82 -10.83 -13.94
C HIS A 81 1.29 -9.43 -13.55
N LEU A 82 0.67 -8.83 -12.52
CA LEU A 82 1.05 -7.51 -12.00
C LEU A 82 1.83 -7.66 -10.69
N ASN A 83 2.71 -6.73 -10.42
CA ASN A 83 3.43 -6.60 -9.16
C ASN A 83 2.75 -5.55 -8.27
N PHE A 84 2.59 -5.86 -6.99
CA PHE A 84 1.88 -4.97 -6.07
C PHE A 84 2.82 -4.45 -4.98
N LEU A 85 2.91 -3.12 -4.87
CA LEU A 85 3.60 -2.40 -3.79
C LEU A 85 2.55 -2.13 -2.70
N ILE A 86 2.76 -2.67 -1.47
CA ILE A 86 1.67 -2.65 -0.47
C ILE A 86 2.07 -2.01 0.85
N UNK A 87 1.52 -0.93 1.38
CA UNK A 87 1.60 -0.38 2.36
C UNK A 87 0.61 -0.75 3.17
N SER A 88 0.85 -1.15 4.26
CA SER A 88 -0.16 -1.64 5.23
C SER A 88 0.16 -1.24 6.68
N GLY A 89 0.76 -0.08 6.85
CA GLY A 89 1.01 0.52 8.16
C GLY A 89 2.05 -0.21 9.00
N PHE A 90 3.09 -0.75 8.39
CA PHE A 90 4.15 -1.48 9.09
C PHE A 90 4.90 -0.55 10.06
N ASP A 91 5.01 -0.95 11.34
CA ASP A 91 5.66 -0.15 12.37
C ASP A 91 6.98 -0.76 12.87
N TYR A 92 7.12 -2.08 12.82
CA TYR A 92 8.32 -2.83 13.22
C TYR A 92 8.65 -3.89 12.17
N PRO A 93 9.91 -4.39 12.14
CA PRO A 93 10.26 -5.48 11.21
C PRO A 93 9.34 -6.70 11.35
N VAL A 94 8.93 -7.04 12.57
CA VAL A 94 8.05 -8.21 12.80
C VAL A 94 6.69 -8.04 12.12
N SER A 95 6.15 -6.82 12.04
CA SER A 95 4.85 -6.62 11.35
C SER A 95 4.96 -6.89 9.85
N VAL A 96 6.10 -6.53 9.24
CA VAL A 96 6.39 -6.85 7.84
C VAL A 96 6.54 -8.37 7.67
N GLU A 97 7.32 -9.01 8.54
CA GLU A 97 7.57 -10.45 8.48
C GLU A 97 6.26 -11.25 8.58
N VAL A 98 5.38 -10.88 9.51
CA VAL A 98 4.07 -11.53 9.67
C VAL A 98 3.25 -11.38 8.38
N PHE A 99 3.24 -10.18 7.79
CA PHE A 99 2.50 -9.92 6.56
C PHE A 99 3.03 -10.79 5.41
N VAL A 100 4.35 -10.82 5.23
CA VAL A 100 5.02 -11.61 4.19
C VAL A 100 4.67 -13.10 4.35
N LYS A 101 4.84 -13.65 5.56
CA LYS A 101 4.56 -15.06 5.84
C LYS A 101 3.10 -15.43 5.57
N LYS A 102 2.15 -14.52 5.87
CA LYS A 102 0.73 -14.76 5.58
C LYS A 102 0.46 -14.87 4.08
N LEU A 103 1.13 -14.07 3.25
CA LEU A 103 0.97 -14.12 1.80
C LEU A 103 1.67 -15.35 1.21
N GLU A 104 2.87 -15.69 1.69
CA GLU A 104 3.62 -16.88 1.27
C GLU A 104 2.85 -18.16 1.54
N LYS A 105 2.22 -18.29 2.72
CA LYS A 105 1.35 -19.43 3.06
C LYS A 105 0.20 -19.59 2.07
N LYS A 106 -0.25 -18.49 1.44
CA LYS A 106 -1.30 -18.52 0.41
C LYS A 106 -0.72 -18.68 -1.00
N LYS A 107 0.60 -18.93 -1.11
CA LYS A 107 1.34 -19.09 -2.38
C LYS A 107 1.25 -17.84 -3.27
N ILE A 108 1.17 -16.66 -2.65
CA ILE A 108 1.15 -15.37 -3.35
C ILE A 108 2.58 -14.81 -3.33
N LYS A 109 3.09 -14.42 -4.50
CA LYS A 109 4.48 -13.97 -4.67
C LYS A 109 4.64 -12.61 -5.33
N ASN A 110 3.58 -12.08 -5.93
CA ASN A 110 3.61 -10.85 -6.73
C ASN A 110 3.37 -9.59 -5.88
N PHE A 111 4.07 -9.49 -4.76
CA PHE A 111 3.92 -8.35 -3.85
C PHE A 111 5.28 -7.90 -3.30
N PHE A 112 5.35 -6.63 -2.96
CA PHE A 112 6.52 -5.99 -2.36
C PHE A 112 6.03 -5.10 -1.20
N PRO A 113 6.46 -5.34 0.05
CA PRO A 113 6.06 -4.48 1.16
C PRO A 113 6.62 -3.07 0.97
N VAL A 114 5.80 -2.06 1.27
CA VAL A 114 6.22 -0.66 1.34
C VAL A 114 6.19 -0.23 2.81
N ILE A 115 7.32 0.19 3.30
CA ILE A 115 7.51 0.59 4.70
C ILE A 115 7.50 2.12 4.76
N GLY A 116 6.40 2.68 5.25
CA GLY A 116 6.24 4.14 5.34
C GLY A 116 6.83 4.71 6.62
N THR A 117 7.59 5.80 6.50
CA THR A 117 8.22 6.43 7.66
C THR A 117 7.21 7.04 8.64
N GLU A 118 5.98 7.31 8.19
CA GLU A 118 4.95 7.87 9.07
C GLU A 118 4.57 6.94 10.25
N LYS A 119 4.65 5.62 10.03
CA LYS A 119 4.29 4.63 11.06
C LYS A 119 5.50 3.96 11.69
N LEU A 120 6.66 4.03 11.05
CA LEU A 120 7.85 3.28 11.44
C LEU A 120 8.31 3.67 12.84
N LYS A 121 8.49 2.67 13.69
CA LYS A 121 9.01 2.82 15.05
C LYS A 121 10.45 2.34 15.19
N ASN A 122 10.91 1.48 14.28
CA ASN A 122 12.30 1.02 14.24
C ASN A 122 12.96 1.50 12.94
N TYR A 123 13.91 2.43 13.07
CA TYR A 123 14.62 3.05 11.96
C TYR A 123 15.95 2.35 11.62
N ASN A 124 16.25 1.23 12.27
CA ASN A 124 17.42 0.44 11.91
C ASN A 124 17.12 -0.40 10.68
N LEU A 125 17.54 0.09 9.51
CA LEU A 125 17.27 -0.55 8.23
C LEU A 125 17.87 -1.96 8.13
N GLN A 126 18.92 -2.26 8.92
CA GLN A 126 19.50 -3.60 8.95
C GLN A 126 18.51 -4.65 9.44
N CYS A 127 17.55 -4.25 10.26
CA CYS A 127 16.50 -5.16 10.75
C CYS A 127 15.54 -5.62 9.65
N TYR A 128 15.61 -5.03 8.45
CA TYR A 128 14.76 -5.39 7.30
C TYR A 128 15.51 -6.21 6.25
N LYS A 129 16.74 -6.63 6.52
CA LYS A 129 17.56 -7.41 5.57
C LYS A 129 16.97 -8.77 5.19
N PHE A 130 16.04 -9.29 6.00
CA PHE A 130 15.39 -10.56 5.67
C PHE A 130 14.44 -10.43 4.46
N LEU A 131 14.13 -9.20 4.06
CA LEU A 131 13.32 -8.94 2.88
C LEU A 131 14.23 -8.83 1.66
N ASN A 132 14.06 -9.72 0.69
CA ASN A 132 14.83 -9.66 -0.56
C ASN A 132 14.52 -8.39 -1.34
N GLU A 133 13.24 -8.00 -1.36
CA GLU A 133 12.80 -6.76 -1.99
C GLU A 133 11.71 -6.09 -1.16
N CYS A 134 11.95 -4.84 -0.77
CA CYS A 134 10.95 -3.98 -0.15
C CYS A 134 11.25 -2.53 -0.55
N TYR A 135 10.28 -1.68 -0.33
CA TYR A 135 10.41 -0.25 -0.66
C TYR A 135 10.21 0.57 0.61
N PHE A 136 10.92 1.69 0.71
CA PHE A 136 10.71 2.65 1.79
C PHE A 136 10.06 3.90 1.22
N SER A 137 8.94 4.31 1.83
CA SER A 137 8.26 5.56 1.51
C SER A 137 8.72 6.62 2.52
N LEU A 138 9.29 7.70 2.00
CA LEU A 138 9.73 8.83 2.83
C LEU A 138 8.59 9.83 2.90
N ASP A 139 7.86 9.79 4.02
CA ASP A 139 6.63 10.55 4.18
C ASP A 139 6.91 11.94 4.75
N PHE A 140 6.16 12.93 4.30
CA PHE A 140 6.25 14.32 4.72
C PHE A 140 4.97 14.74 5.44
N ASP A 141 5.12 15.61 6.42
CA ASP A 141 4.01 16.24 7.11
C ASP A 141 4.12 17.75 6.92
N GLY A 142 3.40 18.24 5.94
CA GLY A 142 3.46 19.64 5.59
C GLY A 142 4.85 20.08 5.18
N SER A 143 5.46 20.96 5.93
CA SER A 143 6.78 21.52 5.64
C SER A 143 7.94 20.71 6.23
N GLU A 144 7.68 19.74 7.10
CA GLU A 144 8.73 19.05 7.83
C GLU A 144 8.98 17.61 7.34
N LYS A 145 10.25 17.28 7.25
CA LYS A 145 10.73 15.94 6.88
C LYS A 145 10.79 15.07 8.14
N ARG A 146 9.68 14.50 8.55
CA ARG A 146 9.58 13.72 9.81
C ARG A 146 10.62 12.61 9.95
N TRP A 147 11.06 12.03 8.84
CA TRP A 147 12.01 10.92 8.86
C TRP A 147 13.44 11.35 9.18
N ILE A 148 13.85 12.59 8.82
CA ILE A 148 15.22 13.07 9.05
C ILE A 148 15.51 13.26 10.54
N GLU A 149 14.57 13.82 11.28
CA GLU A 149 14.74 14.06 12.72
C GLU A 149 14.86 12.76 13.51
N LYS A 150 14.14 11.72 13.11
CA LYS A 150 14.15 10.44 13.79
C LYS A 150 15.43 9.63 13.53
N ILE A 151 16.07 9.84 12.37
CA ILE A 151 17.34 9.20 12.05
C ILE A 151 18.50 9.90 12.80
N LYS A 152 18.41 11.22 12.99
CA LYS A 152 19.46 12.00 13.67
C LYS A 152 19.51 11.81 15.18
N LYS A 153 18.50 11.23 15.81
CA LYS A 153 18.43 11.05 17.26
C LYS A 153 19.04 9.71 17.75
N LYS A 154 19.84 9.03 16.93
CA LYS A 154 20.57 7.82 17.30
C LYS A 154 22.06 8.06 17.38
#